data_72eff4340fb009b9b92c7eeae1ee289c
#
_entry.id   72eff4340fb009b9b92c7eeae1ee289c
#
_cell.length_a   1.000
_cell.length_b   1.000
_cell.length_c   1.000
_cell.angle_alpha   90.00
_cell.angle_beta   90.00
_cell.angle_gamma   90.00
#
_symmetry.space_group_name_H-M   'P 1'
#
loop_
_entity.id
_entity.type
_entity.pdbx_description
1 polymer ?
#
loop_
_entity_poly.entity_id
_entity_poly.type
_entity_poly.pdbx_seq_one_letter_code
_entity_poly.pdbx_strand_id
1 'polypeptide(L)'
;GNSQVLPRDYFRQRDIEIVLREMAEQVAIRLRKIGKKATVVSIHLGYSKQENKRSINTQMKIEPTNNTNMLTNYVLKLFHNKYTSGAIRSVAVNYSGFVDESFGLISLFDDVEQIEKEERLQTAIDSIRDQFGFTSLLKANALDGASRSIARSRLIGGHSAGGLDGLK
;
A
#
# COMPACT_ATOMS: atom_id res chain seq x y z
N GLY A 1 -1.16 0.67 -9.41
CA GLY A 1 -0.11 0.06 -8.60
C GLY A 1 1.00 1.03 -8.20
N ASN A 2 1.89 0.54 -7.37
CA ASN A 2 3.10 1.22 -6.94
C ASN A 2 4.22 0.20 -6.80
N SER A 3 5.46 0.56 -7.17
CA SER A 3 6.65 -0.29 -7.04
C SER A 3 7.81 0.54 -6.51
N GLN A 4 8.70 -0.10 -5.77
CA GLN A 4 9.87 0.57 -5.20
C GLN A 4 11.04 -0.40 -5.05
N VAL A 5 12.24 0.05 -5.40
CA VAL A 5 13.49 -0.55 -4.93
C VAL A 5 13.78 0.01 -3.55
N LEU A 6 14.06 -0.86 -2.60
CA LEU A 6 14.37 -0.48 -1.22
C LEU A 6 15.80 0.09 -1.14
N PRO A 7 16.09 1.03 -0.22
CA PRO A 7 17.41 1.67 -0.12
C PRO A 7 18.50 0.68 0.31
N ARG A 8 18.10 -0.37 1.01
CA ARG A 8 18.93 -1.47 1.49
C ARG A 8 18.15 -2.76 1.44
N ASP A 9 18.79 -3.87 1.68
CA ASP A 9 18.13 -5.16 1.83
C ASP A 9 17.37 -5.22 3.16
N TYR A 10 16.10 -5.64 3.11
CA TYR A 10 15.25 -5.81 4.28
C TYR A 10 15.14 -7.29 4.62
N PHE A 11 15.63 -7.66 5.79
CA PHE A 11 15.67 -9.05 6.29
C PHE A 11 14.53 -9.37 7.25
N ARG A 12 14.04 -8.35 7.98
CA ARG A 12 13.02 -8.55 9.00
C ARG A 12 11.65 -8.48 8.35
N GLN A 13 10.83 -9.49 8.59
CA GLN A 13 9.45 -9.54 8.13
C GLN A 13 8.68 -8.25 8.48
N ARG A 14 8.81 -7.77 9.73
CA ARG A 14 8.18 -6.53 10.19
C ARG A 14 8.54 -5.32 9.32
N ASP A 15 9.79 -5.17 8.93
CA ASP A 15 10.25 -4.03 8.13
C ASP A 15 9.62 -4.05 6.73
N ILE A 16 9.50 -5.24 6.15
CA ILE A 16 8.84 -5.44 4.85
C ILE A 16 7.34 -5.14 4.96
N GLU A 17 6.68 -5.60 6.03
CA GLU A 17 5.26 -5.32 6.30
C GLU A 17 4.98 -3.83 6.42
N ILE A 18 5.85 -3.05 7.07
CA ILE A 18 5.71 -1.59 7.18
C ILE A 18 5.64 -0.98 5.78
N VAL A 19 6.57 -1.33 4.90
CA VAL A 19 6.60 -0.80 3.53
C VAL A 19 5.38 -1.23 2.72
N LEU A 20 4.97 -2.50 2.84
CA LEU A 20 3.77 -3.01 2.15
C LEU A 20 2.50 -2.29 2.60
N ARG A 21 2.33 -2.03 3.91
CA ARG A 21 1.20 -1.25 4.46
C ARG A 21 1.15 0.16 3.89
N GLU A 22 2.29 0.83 3.85
CA GLU A 22 2.41 2.18 3.30
C GLU A 22 2.07 2.22 1.80
N MET A 23 2.55 1.25 1.04
CA MET A 23 2.26 1.16 -0.39
C MET A 23 0.79 0.85 -0.64
N ALA A 24 0.21 -0.07 0.13
CA ALA A 24 -1.21 -0.41 0.07
C ALA A 24 -2.10 0.82 0.30
N GLU A 25 -1.79 1.61 1.34
CA GLU A 25 -2.50 2.87 1.63
C GLU A 25 -2.41 3.87 0.47
N GLN A 26 -1.22 4.11 -0.06
CA GLN A 26 -1.05 5.07 -1.17
C GLN A 26 -1.79 4.66 -2.44
N VAL A 27 -1.83 3.35 -2.75
CA VAL A 27 -2.59 2.88 -3.91
C VAL A 27 -4.09 2.95 -3.65
N ALA A 28 -4.54 2.70 -2.41
CA ALA A 28 -5.95 2.85 -2.01
C ALA A 28 -6.45 4.31 -2.11
N ILE A 29 -5.64 5.28 -1.67
CA ILE A 29 -5.94 6.71 -1.83
C ILE A 29 -6.16 7.05 -3.31
N ARG A 30 -5.27 6.60 -4.19
CA ARG A 30 -5.42 6.84 -5.64
C ARG A 30 -6.65 6.16 -6.24
N LEU A 31 -7.01 4.98 -5.72
CA LEU A 31 -8.19 4.25 -6.15
C LEU A 31 -9.48 5.02 -5.80
N ARG A 32 -9.57 5.56 -4.57
CA ARG A 32 -10.69 6.42 -4.16
C ARG A 32 -10.77 7.71 -4.97
N LYS A 33 -9.63 8.36 -5.24
CA LYS A 33 -9.60 9.59 -6.07
C LYS A 33 -10.18 9.42 -7.47
N ILE A 34 -10.12 8.22 -8.02
CA ILE A 34 -10.73 7.91 -9.34
C ILE A 34 -12.12 7.28 -9.23
N GLY A 35 -12.73 7.25 -8.02
CA GLY A 35 -14.07 6.71 -7.78
C GLY A 35 -14.22 5.22 -8.14
N LYS A 36 -13.20 4.40 -7.87
CA LYS A 36 -13.21 2.97 -8.20
C LYS A 36 -12.98 2.09 -6.98
N LYS A 37 -13.47 0.86 -7.07
CA LYS A 37 -13.15 -0.26 -6.19
C LYS A 37 -12.34 -1.30 -6.95
N ALA A 38 -11.46 -2.02 -6.26
CA ALA A 38 -10.67 -3.11 -6.85
C ALA A 38 -11.27 -4.47 -6.51
N THR A 39 -11.15 -5.41 -7.42
CA THR A 39 -11.54 -6.81 -7.23
C THR A 39 -10.35 -7.77 -7.25
N VAL A 40 -9.15 -7.26 -7.47
CA VAL A 40 -7.91 -8.06 -7.46
C VAL A 40 -6.81 -7.28 -6.74
N VAL A 41 -6.14 -7.97 -5.83
CA VAL A 41 -4.93 -7.48 -5.15
C VAL A 41 -3.76 -8.34 -5.59
N SER A 42 -2.64 -7.73 -5.91
CA SER A 42 -1.39 -8.43 -6.22
C SER A 42 -0.18 -7.77 -5.55
N ILE A 43 0.82 -8.60 -5.24
CA ILE A 43 2.12 -8.16 -4.74
C ILE A 43 3.25 -8.76 -5.55
N HIS A 44 4.35 -8.02 -5.62
CA HIS A 44 5.65 -8.52 -6.08
C HIS A 44 6.69 -8.26 -5.01
N LEU A 45 7.53 -9.26 -4.74
CA LEU A 45 8.69 -9.17 -3.86
C LEU A 45 9.91 -9.66 -4.61
N GLY A 46 10.86 -8.76 -4.83
CA GLY A 46 12.14 -9.10 -5.44
C GLY A 46 13.19 -9.29 -4.36
N TYR A 47 13.82 -10.45 -4.36
CA TYR A 47 14.92 -10.74 -3.45
C TYR A 47 16.19 -9.95 -3.81
N SER A 48 17.08 -9.80 -2.84
CA SER A 48 18.44 -9.31 -3.07
C SER A 48 19.17 -10.21 -4.07
N LYS A 49 20.11 -9.63 -4.82
CA LYS A 49 20.94 -10.39 -5.77
C LYS A 49 21.77 -11.51 -5.10
N GLN A 50 22.04 -11.37 -3.80
CA GLN A 50 22.78 -12.36 -3.03
C GLN A 50 21.91 -13.57 -2.63
N GLU A 51 20.60 -13.41 -2.67
CA GLU A 51 19.66 -14.49 -2.44
C GLU A 51 19.45 -15.25 -3.74
N ASN A 52 19.83 -16.49 -3.82
CA ASN A 52 19.58 -17.33 -5.00
C ASN A 52 18.11 -17.78 -5.04
N LYS A 53 17.18 -16.84 -4.97
CA LYS A 53 15.73 -17.05 -4.92
C LYS A 53 15.02 -16.30 -6.05
N ARG A 54 14.00 -16.96 -6.61
CA ARG A 54 13.10 -16.31 -7.58
C ARG A 54 12.18 -15.33 -6.86
N SER A 55 11.88 -14.20 -7.51
CA SER A 55 10.90 -13.23 -7.01
C SER A 55 9.53 -13.86 -6.77
N ILE A 56 8.84 -13.38 -5.77
CA ILE A 56 7.46 -13.74 -5.48
C ILE A 56 6.55 -12.83 -6.28
N ASN A 57 5.68 -13.43 -7.10
CA ASN A 57 4.57 -12.76 -7.77
C ASN A 57 3.30 -13.51 -7.40
N THR A 58 2.35 -12.84 -6.76
CA THR A 58 1.12 -13.49 -6.32
C THR A 58 -0.04 -12.50 -6.29
N GLN A 59 -1.24 -13.03 -6.54
CA GLN A 59 -2.47 -12.24 -6.55
C GLN A 59 -3.63 -13.05 -5.99
N MET A 60 -4.69 -12.35 -5.62
CA MET A 60 -5.97 -12.94 -5.23
C MET A 60 -7.14 -12.08 -5.69
N LYS A 61 -8.26 -12.73 -5.98
CA LYS A 61 -9.55 -12.06 -6.15
C LYS A 61 -10.13 -11.71 -4.78
N ILE A 62 -10.78 -10.57 -4.71
CA ILE A 62 -11.41 -10.05 -3.48
C ILE A 62 -12.79 -9.48 -3.82
N GLU A 63 -13.62 -9.29 -2.80
CA GLU A 63 -14.84 -8.49 -2.94
C GLU A 63 -14.49 -7.03 -3.28
N PRO A 64 -15.31 -6.35 -4.10
CA PRO A 64 -15.05 -4.98 -4.53
C PRO A 64 -14.87 -4.04 -3.34
N THR A 65 -13.67 -3.46 -3.20
CA THR A 65 -13.39 -2.52 -2.10
C THR A 65 -12.34 -1.47 -2.49
N ASN A 66 -12.42 -0.28 -1.86
CA ASN A 66 -11.38 0.75 -1.84
C ASN A 66 -10.98 1.13 -0.40
N ASN A 67 -11.49 0.37 0.58
CA ASN A 67 -11.15 0.56 1.99
C ASN A 67 -9.69 0.21 2.23
N THR A 68 -8.93 1.16 2.80
CA THR A 68 -7.49 1.01 3.05
C THR A 68 -7.16 -0.18 3.94
N ASN A 69 -7.95 -0.39 5.01
CA ASN A 69 -7.67 -1.46 5.98
C ASN A 69 -7.89 -2.84 5.34
N MET A 70 -9.01 -3.01 4.63
CA MET A 70 -9.29 -4.25 3.91
C MET A 70 -8.22 -4.57 2.88
N LEU A 71 -7.88 -3.61 2.01
CA LEU A 71 -6.85 -3.77 0.99
C LEU A 71 -5.49 -4.09 1.60
N THR A 72 -5.12 -3.42 2.69
CA THR A 72 -3.89 -3.70 3.43
C THR A 72 -3.87 -5.12 3.99
N ASN A 73 -4.97 -5.59 4.56
CA ASN A 73 -5.08 -6.95 5.08
C ASN A 73 -4.91 -8.00 3.97
N TYR A 74 -5.48 -7.77 2.78
CA TYR A 74 -5.27 -8.67 1.64
C TYR A 74 -3.82 -8.69 1.15
N VAL A 75 -3.16 -7.52 1.09
CA VAL A 75 -1.72 -7.41 0.77
C VAL A 75 -0.88 -8.22 1.75
N LEU A 76 -1.12 -8.07 3.06
CA LEU A 76 -0.40 -8.81 4.09
C LEU A 76 -0.71 -10.30 4.06
N LYS A 77 -1.95 -10.69 3.78
CA LYS A 77 -2.32 -12.11 3.61
C LYS A 77 -1.53 -12.75 2.47
N LEU A 78 -1.40 -12.08 1.33
CA LEU A 78 -0.57 -12.56 0.22
C LEU A 78 0.90 -12.67 0.63
N PHE A 79 1.42 -11.67 1.35
CA PHE A 79 2.78 -11.67 1.86
C PHE A 79 3.04 -12.85 2.79
N HIS A 80 2.24 -13.02 3.84
CA HIS A 80 2.42 -14.10 4.82
C HIS A 80 2.27 -15.49 4.22
N ASN A 81 1.41 -15.64 3.20
CA ASN A 81 1.22 -16.93 2.53
C ASN A 81 2.39 -17.36 1.64
N LYS A 82 3.23 -16.41 1.21
CA LYS A 82 4.27 -16.68 0.20
C LYS A 82 5.68 -16.39 0.66
N TYR A 83 5.86 -15.40 1.52
CA TYR A 83 7.17 -15.06 2.05
C TYR A 83 7.51 -15.93 3.25
N THR A 84 8.65 -16.59 3.20
CA THR A 84 9.16 -17.42 4.31
C THR A 84 10.40 -16.79 4.94
N SER A 85 11.37 -16.41 4.12
CA SER A 85 12.63 -15.82 4.59
C SER A 85 13.44 -15.27 3.41
N GLY A 86 14.43 -14.48 3.72
CA GLY A 86 15.43 -13.94 2.77
C GLY A 86 15.35 -12.42 2.66
N ALA A 87 16.41 -11.83 2.14
CA ALA A 87 16.54 -10.40 1.98
C ALA A 87 15.70 -9.88 0.81
N ILE A 88 14.78 -8.95 1.08
CA ILE A 88 13.95 -8.29 0.07
C ILE A 88 14.61 -6.96 -0.35
N ARG A 89 14.73 -6.77 -1.66
CA ARG A 89 15.31 -5.56 -2.28
C ARG A 89 14.28 -4.72 -3.03
N SER A 90 13.21 -5.30 -3.51
CA SER A 90 12.15 -4.56 -4.19
C SER A 90 10.77 -5.07 -3.82
N VAL A 91 9.80 -4.16 -3.79
CA VAL A 91 8.41 -4.47 -3.47
C VAL A 91 7.48 -3.75 -4.45
N ALA A 92 6.35 -4.38 -4.77
CA ALA A 92 5.27 -3.72 -5.47
C ALA A 92 3.92 -4.17 -4.92
N VAL A 93 2.95 -3.25 -4.93
CA VAL A 93 1.54 -3.48 -4.64
C VAL A 93 0.72 -2.98 -5.81
N ASN A 94 -0.19 -3.81 -6.30
CA ASN A 94 -1.06 -3.44 -7.40
C ASN A 94 -2.50 -3.88 -7.14
N TYR A 95 -3.45 -3.01 -7.49
CA TYR A 95 -4.89 -3.29 -7.49
C TYR A 95 -5.39 -3.23 -8.93
N SER A 96 -6.28 -4.14 -9.28
CA SER A 96 -6.85 -4.26 -10.62
C SER A 96 -8.28 -4.82 -10.57
N GLY A 97 -8.89 -5.05 -11.74
CA GLY A 97 -10.28 -5.47 -11.82
C GLY A 97 -11.20 -4.37 -11.31
N PHE A 98 -11.05 -3.14 -11.83
CA PHE A 98 -11.77 -1.98 -11.31
C PHE A 98 -13.25 -2.03 -11.67
N VAL A 99 -14.08 -1.72 -10.67
CA VAL A 99 -15.52 -1.45 -10.81
C VAL A 99 -15.81 -0.06 -10.25
N ASP A 100 -16.96 0.49 -10.61
CA ASP A 100 -17.40 1.78 -10.09
C ASP A 100 -17.64 1.74 -8.58
N GLU A 101 -17.39 2.84 -7.88
CA GLU A 101 -17.54 2.93 -6.43
C GLU A 101 -18.97 2.64 -5.97
N SER A 102 -19.97 3.01 -6.79
CA SER A 102 -21.38 2.69 -6.57
C SER A 102 -21.67 1.19 -6.62
N PHE A 103 -20.77 0.38 -7.19
CA PHE A 103 -20.90 -1.06 -7.20
C PHE A 103 -20.49 -1.63 -5.85
N GLY A 104 -21.45 -2.13 -5.09
CA GLY A 104 -21.20 -2.76 -3.81
C GLY A 104 -22.38 -3.67 -3.43
N LEU A 105 -22.09 -4.93 -3.12
CA LEU A 105 -23.00 -5.79 -2.41
C LEU A 105 -22.75 -5.58 -0.92
N ILE A 106 -23.71 -4.99 -0.22
CA ILE A 106 -23.70 -5.01 1.24
C ILE A 106 -24.24 -6.39 1.63
N SER A 107 -23.41 -7.19 2.28
CA SER A 107 -23.87 -8.45 2.85
C SER A 107 -24.82 -8.17 4.01
N LEU A 108 -25.86 -8.99 4.16
CA LEU A 108 -26.78 -8.93 5.31
C LEU A 108 -26.06 -9.15 6.66
N PHE A 109 -24.83 -9.63 6.63
CA PHE A 109 -23.99 -9.90 7.81
C PHE A 109 -22.94 -8.81 8.07
N ASP A 110 -22.86 -7.77 7.19
CA ASP A 110 -21.92 -6.68 7.38
C ASP A 110 -22.45 -5.70 8.43
N ASP A 111 -21.57 -5.25 9.31
CA ASP A 111 -21.86 -4.13 10.21
C ASP A 111 -21.82 -2.83 9.40
N VAL A 112 -22.98 -2.44 8.89
CA VAL A 112 -23.13 -1.25 8.02
C VAL A 112 -22.68 0.01 8.74
N GLU A 113 -22.97 0.13 10.05
CA GLU A 113 -22.56 1.31 10.84
C GLU A 113 -21.05 1.42 10.95
N GLN A 114 -20.36 0.30 11.16
CA GLN A 114 -18.90 0.27 11.21
C GLN A 114 -18.29 0.60 9.86
N ILE A 115 -18.85 0.07 8.76
CA ILE A 115 -18.40 0.36 7.39
C ILE A 115 -18.53 1.85 7.09
N GLU A 116 -19.70 2.45 7.35
CA GLU A 116 -19.93 3.88 7.13
C GLU A 116 -19.00 4.77 7.98
N LYS A 117 -18.73 4.37 9.22
CA LYS A 117 -17.79 5.07 10.09
C LYS A 117 -16.38 5.03 9.53
N GLU A 118 -15.92 3.89 9.04
CA GLU A 118 -14.61 3.75 8.41
C GLU A 118 -14.51 4.56 7.11
N GLU A 119 -15.55 4.57 6.28
CA GLU A 119 -15.60 5.36 5.05
C GLU A 119 -15.54 6.86 5.35
N ARG A 120 -16.31 7.34 6.34
CA ARG A 120 -16.24 8.74 6.79
C ARG A 120 -14.87 9.13 7.31
N LEU A 121 -14.24 8.25 8.10
CA LEU A 121 -12.88 8.47 8.59
C LEU A 121 -11.86 8.55 7.44
N GLN A 122 -11.94 7.63 6.48
CA GLN A 122 -11.05 7.63 5.31
C GLN A 122 -11.22 8.92 4.48
N THR A 123 -12.46 9.35 4.25
CA THR A 123 -12.77 10.59 3.53
C THR A 123 -12.20 11.81 4.25
N ALA A 124 -12.33 11.88 5.58
CA ALA A 124 -11.77 12.97 6.37
C ALA A 124 -10.23 13.00 6.31
N ILE A 125 -9.58 11.84 6.42
CA ILE A 125 -8.11 11.72 6.29
C ILE A 125 -7.65 12.17 4.91
N ASP A 126 -8.30 11.70 3.85
CA ASP A 126 -7.96 12.04 2.48
C ASP A 126 -8.13 13.55 2.23
N SER A 127 -9.21 14.16 2.75
CA SER A 127 -9.46 15.61 2.65
C SER A 127 -8.38 16.44 3.36
N ILE A 128 -7.97 16.05 4.57
CA ILE A 128 -6.89 16.72 5.31
C ILE A 128 -5.58 16.64 4.51
N ARG A 129 -5.25 15.47 3.98
CA ARG A 129 -4.03 15.27 3.20
C ARG A 129 -4.05 16.03 1.86
N ASP A 130 -5.20 16.14 1.22
CA ASP A 130 -5.35 16.92 -0.02
C ASP A 130 -5.19 18.42 0.23
N GLN A 131 -5.68 18.91 1.37
CA GLN A 131 -5.57 20.33 1.73
C GLN A 131 -4.19 20.72 2.27
N PHE A 132 -3.58 19.90 3.11
CA PHE A 132 -2.36 20.23 3.87
C PHE A 132 -1.14 19.39 3.48
N GLY A 133 -1.27 18.49 2.50
CA GLY A 133 -0.22 17.56 2.04
C GLY A 133 -0.22 16.24 2.81
N PHE A 134 0.36 15.22 2.18
CA PHE A 134 0.37 13.84 2.71
C PHE A 134 0.98 13.72 4.12
N THR A 135 2.01 14.52 4.42
CA THR A 135 2.72 14.48 5.70
C THR A 135 2.01 15.16 6.85
N SER A 136 0.90 15.88 6.58
CA SER A 136 0.11 16.55 7.63
C SER A 136 -0.55 15.56 8.59
N LEU A 137 -0.81 14.33 8.15
CA LEU A 137 -1.40 13.27 8.95
C LEU A 137 -0.76 11.93 8.59
N LEU A 138 0.14 11.46 9.45
CA LEU A 138 0.88 10.22 9.30
C LEU A 138 0.45 9.19 10.34
N LYS A 139 0.49 7.92 9.97
CA LYS A 139 0.39 6.82 10.93
C LYS A 139 1.69 6.72 11.74
N ALA A 140 1.63 6.29 12.99
CA ALA A 140 2.80 6.19 13.87
C ALA A 140 3.94 5.33 13.29
N ASN A 141 3.62 4.30 12.50
CA ASN A 141 4.64 3.48 11.82
C ASN A 141 5.44 4.26 10.76
N ALA A 142 5.00 5.43 10.32
CA ALA A 142 5.79 6.29 9.43
C ALA A 142 7.06 6.84 10.07
N LEU A 143 7.17 6.79 11.40
CA LEU A 143 8.36 7.17 12.16
C LEU A 143 9.33 6.01 12.39
N ASP A 144 8.98 4.80 11.98
CA ASP A 144 9.85 3.63 12.07
C ASP A 144 11.02 3.74 11.06
N GLY A 145 12.20 3.27 11.44
CA GLY A 145 13.39 3.32 10.58
C GLY A 145 13.28 2.50 9.28
N ALA A 146 12.32 1.57 9.20
CA ALA A 146 12.00 0.83 7.98
C ALA A 146 11.00 1.57 7.08
N SER A 147 10.30 2.59 7.60
CA SER A 147 9.32 3.37 6.87
C SER A 147 9.91 4.10 5.67
N ARG A 148 9.13 4.16 4.60
CA ARG A 148 9.44 4.92 3.39
C ARG A 148 8.39 5.99 3.09
N SER A 149 7.39 6.17 3.95
CA SER A 149 6.26 7.08 3.73
C SER A 149 6.72 8.52 3.45
N ILE A 150 7.56 9.08 4.31
CA ILE A 150 8.05 10.46 4.18
C ILE A 150 8.95 10.61 2.94
N ALA A 151 9.88 9.66 2.74
CA ALA A 151 10.75 9.70 1.56
C ALA A 151 9.93 9.57 0.26
N ARG A 152 8.93 8.70 0.26
CA ARG A 152 8.06 8.45 -0.90
C ARG A 152 7.14 9.63 -1.21
N SER A 153 6.68 10.39 -0.22
CA SER A 153 5.85 11.58 -0.44
C SER A 153 6.57 12.67 -1.24
N ARG A 154 7.90 12.62 -1.28
CA ARG A 154 8.76 13.53 -2.05
C ARG A 154 9.07 13.03 -3.47
N LEU A 155 8.61 11.84 -3.85
CA LEU A 155 8.83 11.29 -5.18
C LEU A 155 7.72 11.74 -6.14
N ILE A 156 8.09 12.09 -7.36
CA ILE A 156 7.16 12.38 -8.45
C ILE A 156 7.09 11.13 -9.34
N GLY A 157 5.89 10.54 -9.49
CA GLY A 157 5.71 9.36 -10.33
C GLY A 157 6.54 8.13 -9.93
N GLY A 158 6.97 8.04 -8.67
CA GLY A 158 7.82 6.94 -8.16
C GLY A 158 9.32 7.16 -8.34
N HIS A 159 9.72 8.26 -8.97
CA HIS A 159 11.13 8.64 -9.16
C HIS A 159 11.47 9.88 -8.35
N SER A 160 12.70 9.98 -7.86
CA SER A 160 13.23 11.20 -7.26
C SER A 160 13.22 12.29 -8.34
N ALA A 161 12.60 13.44 -8.05
CA ALA A 161 12.76 14.63 -8.88
C ALA A 161 14.25 14.98 -8.83
N GLY A 162 14.96 14.75 -9.94
CA GLY A 162 16.39 14.91 -9.98
C GLY A 162 16.80 16.29 -9.45
N GLY A 163 17.66 16.32 -8.45
CA GLY A 163 18.36 17.52 -8.01
C GLY A 163 18.17 17.98 -6.57
N LEU A 164 17.38 17.33 -5.74
CA LEU A 164 17.22 17.75 -4.33
C LEU A 164 18.02 16.91 -3.31
N ASP A 165 18.71 15.87 -3.73
CA ASP A 165 19.56 15.05 -2.85
C ASP A 165 20.93 15.72 -2.58
N GLY A 166 21.16 16.94 -3.08
CA GLY A 166 22.39 17.71 -2.93
C GLY A 166 22.32 18.93 -1.99
N LEU A 167 21.19 19.19 -1.37
CA LEU A 167 21.07 20.23 -0.35
C LEU A 167 20.96 19.59 1.03
N LYS A 168 22.10 19.61 1.72
CA LYS A 168 22.25 19.27 3.14
C LYS A 168 21.44 20.22 4.01
#